data_cb6b912afc5ce5798b003fbd1170a4cb
#
_entry.id   cb6b912afc5ce5798b003fbd1170a4cb
#
_cell.length_a   1.000
_cell.length_b   1.000
_cell.length_c   1.000
_cell.angle_alpha   90.00
_cell.angle_beta   90.00
_cell.angle_gamma   90.00
#
_symmetry.space_group_name_H-M   'P 1'
#
loop_
_entity.id
_entity.type
_entity.pdbx_description
1 polymer ?
#
loop_
_entity_poly.entity_id
_entity_poly.type
_entity_poly.pdbx_seq_one_letter_code
_entity_poly.pdbx_strand_id
1 'polypeptide(L)'
;ASDVYKRQPNYISAIFPLKDGVISDHTMTRELICRFVNQVYSSHMVKPRVAVCVPAAITGIESDAVVEAVMAAGARQVYLIDEPIAAALGSGIDITQPDGRMIIDIGGGTTDIAVLSLGGKVKATSVRVAGNHYDEEILKHVRNKYSIAIGQRTAEQLKKNVACCPQKADFNETMEIKGRSLLTGLPIRVNVSTSDLYEPVMMLSEQIG
;
A
#
# COMPACT_ATOMS: atom_id res chain seq x y z
N ALA A 1 11.12 6.08 -7.03
CA ALA A 1 11.84 5.98 -5.74
C ALA A 1 11.93 4.54 -5.23
N SER A 2 10.88 3.73 -5.36
CA SER A 2 10.87 2.34 -4.89
C SER A 2 11.92 1.42 -5.52
N ASP A 3 12.45 1.74 -6.69
CA ASP A 3 13.36 0.87 -7.43
C ASP A 3 14.85 1.03 -7.08
N VAL A 4 15.22 2.16 -6.50
CA VAL A 4 16.62 2.49 -6.22
C VAL A 4 17.14 1.78 -4.98
N TYR A 5 16.36 1.74 -3.90
CA TYR A 5 16.80 1.11 -2.65
C TYR A 5 16.75 -0.42 -2.66
N LYS A 6 15.97 -1.03 -3.54
CA LYS A 6 15.95 -2.50 -3.72
C LYS A 6 17.26 -3.08 -4.26
N ARG A 7 18.21 -2.22 -4.66
CA ARG A 7 19.54 -2.58 -5.20
C ARG A 7 20.69 -2.04 -4.38
N GLN A 8 20.46 -1.63 -3.14
CA GLN A 8 21.46 -0.95 -2.32
C GLN A 8 22.53 -1.89 -1.75
N PRO A 9 23.77 -1.39 -1.54
CA PRO A 9 24.83 -2.11 -0.83
C PRO A 9 24.42 -2.37 0.64
N ASN A 10 25.03 -3.37 1.27
CA ASN A 10 24.69 -3.85 2.63
C ASN A 10 24.82 -2.80 3.75
N TYR A 11 25.46 -1.67 3.50
CA TYR A 11 25.64 -0.57 4.47
C TYR A 11 24.56 0.51 4.38
N ILE A 12 23.64 0.41 3.41
CA ILE A 12 22.47 1.31 3.28
C ILE A 12 21.22 0.48 3.45
N SER A 13 20.38 0.83 4.41
CA SER A 13 19.08 0.21 4.61
C SER A 13 17.94 1.14 4.23
N ALA A 14 16.94 0.62 3.52
CA ALA A 14 15.69 1.32 3.29
C ALA A 14 14.81 1.17 4.52
N ILE A 15 14.33 2.29 5.05
CA ILE A 15 13.41 2.32 6.20
C ILE A 15 12.04 2.73 5.68
N PHE A 16 11.01 2.00 6.11
CA PHE A 16 9.61 2.34 5.89
C PHE A 16 9.08 2.97 7.17
N PRO A 17 8.99 4.30 7.25
CA PRO A 17 8.55 4.98 8.46
C PRO A 17 7.06 4.82 8.74
N LEU A 18 6.30 4.41 7.73
CA LEU A 18 4.88 4.03 7.81
C LEU A 18 4.75 2.54 7.50
N LYS A 19 4.00 1.83 8.32
CA LYS A 19 3.67 0.42 8.12
C LYS A 19 2.18 0.21 8.39
N ASP A 20 1.50 -0.43 7.45
CA ASP A 20 0.07 -0.76 7.54
C ASP A 20 -0.81 0.45 7.91
N GLY A 21 -0.53 1.61 7.30
CA GLY A 21 -1.24 2.86 7.55
C GLY A 21 -0.86 3.59 8.84
N VAL A 22 0.07 3.07 9.64
CA VAL A 22 0.46 3.62 10.95
C VAL A 22 1.91 4.09 10.94
N ILE A 23 2.19 5.15 11.71
CA ILE A 23 3.56 5.64 11.93
C ILE A 23 4.32 4.62 12.78
N SER A 24 5.36 4.00 12.20
CA SER A 24 6.26 3.08 12.91
C SER A 24 7.53 3.76 13.41
N ASP A 25 7.95 4.84 12.76
CA ASP A 25 9.10 5.67 13.15
C ASP A 25 8.76 7.15 13.02
N HIS A 26 8.50 7.81 14.15
CA HIS A 26 8.13 9.22 14.20
C HIS A 26 9.22 10.16 13.67
N THR A 27 10.49 9.88 13.97
CA THR A 27 11.60 10.72 13.54
C THR A 27 11.76 10.68 12.03
N MET A 28 11.75 9.49 11.45
CA MET A 28 11.87 9.30 10.01
C MET A 28 10.63 9.80 9.26
N THR A 29 9.43 9.61 9.83
CA THR A 29 8.18 10.14 9.25
C THR A 29 8.22 11.68 9.19
N ARG A 30 8.62 12.33 10.28
CA ARG A 30 8.76 13.79 10.30
C ARG A 30 9.77 14.28 9.26
N GLU A 31 10.94 13.65 9.17
CA GLU A 31 11.96 14.03 8.21
C GLU A 31 11.47 13.85 6.76
N LEU A 32 10.75 12.76 6.49
CA LEU A 32 10.14 12.49 5.19
C LEU A 32 9.12 13.56 4.82
N ILE A 33 8.21 13.92 5.75
CA ILE A 33 7.21 14.96 5.55
C ILE A 33 7.87 16.33 5.35
N CYS A 34 8.89 16.66 6.17
CA CYS A 34 9.66 17.88 5.99
C CYS A 34 10.25 17.99 4.58
N ARG A 35 10.83 16.93 4.07
CA ARG A 35 11.43 16.91 2.72
C ARG A 35 10.36 17.09 1.64
N PHE A 36 9.24 16.42 1.75
CA PHE A 36 8.12 16.60 0.79
C PHE A 36 7.56 18.02 0.83
N VAL A 37 7.29 18.55 2.01
CA VAL A 37 6.79 19.93 2.16
C VAL A 37 7.78 20.91 1.56
N ASN A 38 9.06 20.81 1.87
CA ASN A 38 10.10 21.71 1.35
C ASN A 38 10.30 21.58 -0.18
N GLN A 39 10.07 20.41 -0.73
CA GLN A 39 10.18 20.19 -2.18
C GLN A 39 9.03 20.85 -2.95
N VAL A 40 7.83 20.84 -2.39
CA VAL A 40 6.61 21.39 -3.02
C VAL A 40 6.40 22.86 -2.67
N TYR A 41 6.81 23.25 -1.48
CA TYR A 41 6.57 24.59 -0.93
C TYR A 41 7.86 25.29 -0.59
N SER A 42 8.29 26.23 -1.42
CA SER A 42 9.56 26.96 -1.30
C SER A 42 9.45 28.29 -0.57
N SER A 43 8.26 28.74 -0.17
CA SER A 43 8.09 30.01 0.55
C SER A 43 8.45 29.87 2.03
N HIS A 44 9.41 30.65 2.49
CA HIS A 44 9.79 30.70 3.90
C HIS A 44 8.98 31.74 4.73
N MET A 45 8.20 32.59 4.05
CA MET A 45 7.47 33.69 4.72
C MET A 45 6.10 33.26 5.27
N VAL A 46 5.45 32.29 4.65
CA VAL A 46 4.12 31.82 5.07
C VAL A 46 4.16 30.31 5.23
N LYS A 47 3.79 29.83 6.41
CA LYS A 47 3.71 28.38 6.66
C LYS A 47 2.49 27.79 5.93
N PRO A 48 2.61 26.60 5.29
CA PRO A 48 1.52 25.98 4.54
C PRO A 48 0.40 25.44 5.44
N ARG A 49 -0.80 25.36 4.90
CA ARG A 49 -1.85 24.47 5.40
C ARG A 49 -1.69 23.13 4.71
N VAL A 50 -1.76 22.05 5.46
CA VAL A 50 -1.52 20.69 4.94
C VAL A 50 -2.75 19.84 5.18
N ALA A 51 -3.25 19.21 4.13
CA ALA A 51 -4.25 18.14 4.23
C ALA A 51 -3.53 16.79 4.17
N VAL A 52 -3.89 15.86 5.05
CA VAL A 52 -3.31 14.53 5.13
C VAL A 52 -4.45 13.53 5.10
N CYS A 53 -4.37 12.56 4.19
CA CYS A 53 -5.27 11.44 4.18
C CYS A 53 -4.86 10.43 5.25
N VAL A 54 -5.83 9.88 5.94
CA VAL A 54 -5.66 8.89 7.00
C VAL A 54 -6.66 7.75 6.83
N PRO A 55 -6.31 6.52 7.23
CA PRO A 55 -7.22 5.38 7.18
C PRO A 55 -8.53 5.66 7.92
N ALA A 56 -9.63 5.11 7.43
CA ALA A 56 -10.96 5.38 7.98
C ALA A 56 -11.16 4.88 9.42
N ALA A 57 -10.36 3.92 9.86
CA ALA A 57 -10.39 3.34 11.20
C ALA A 57 -9.19 3.76 12.07
N ILE A 58 -8.57 4.91 11.76
CA ILE A 58 -7.44 5.43 12.56
C ILE A 58 -7.89 5.75 13.99
N THR A 59 -7.05 5.42 14.96
CA THR A 59 -7.29 5.75 16.37
C THR A 59 -7.00 7.22 16.67
N GLY A 60 -7.54 7.75 17.77
CA GLY A 60 -7.25 9.12 18.20
C GLY A 60 -5.75 9.38 18.42
N ILE A 61 -5.05 8.42 19.04
CA ILE A 61 -3.60 8.51 19.30
C ILE A 61 -2.81 8.55 17.97
N GLU A 62 -3.16 7.72 17.02
CA GLU A 62 -2.53 7.70 15.69
C GLU A 62 -2.79 9.00 14.93
N SER A 63 -4.02 9.53 15.01
CA SER A 63 -4.39 10.83 14.42
C SER A 63 -3.57 11.98 15.00
N ASP A 64 -3.44 12.03 16.33
CA ASP A 64 -2.64 13.04 17.03
C ASP A 64 -1.17 12.96 16.63
N ALA A 65 -0.62 11.74 16.50
CA ALA A 65 0.74 11.52 16.05
C ALA A 65 1.00 12.02 14.62
N VAL A 66 0.03 11.83 13.71
CA VAL A 66 0.10 12.38 12.35
C VAL A 66 0.08 13.90 12.37
N VAL A 67 -0.84 14.51 13.12
CA VAL A 67 -0.93 15.98 13.26
C VAL A 67 0.37 16.53 13.82
N GLU A 68 0.90 15.93 14.89
CA GLU A 68 2.16 16.35 15.51
C GLU A 68 3.34 16.28 14.55
N ALA A 69 3.48 15.19 13.80
CA ALA A 69 4.53 15.02 12.81
C ALA A 69 4.49 16.10 11.72
N VAL A 70 3.29 16.40 11.21
CA VAL A 70 3.09 17.40 10.15
C VAL A 70 3.28 18.82 10.67
N MET A 71 2.82 19.13 11.89
CA MET A 71 3.06 20.43 12.54
C MET A 71 4.55 20.64 12.81
N ALA A 72 5.26 19.60 13.29
CA ALA A 72 6.70 19.62 13.51
C ALA A 72 7.49 19.79 12.20
N ALA A 73 6.94 19.34 11.07
CA ALA A 73 7.48 19.57 9.74
C ALA A 73 7.30 21.01 9.22
N GLY A 74 6.62 21.87 9.98
CA GLY A 74 6.50 23.30 9.69
C GLY A 74 5.14 23.73 9.13
N ALA A 75 4.13 22.88 9.14
CA ALA A 75 2.77 23.28 8.78
C ALA A 75 2.21 24.32 9.75
N ARG A 76 1.37 25.24 9.25
CA ARG A 76 0.60 26.17 10.07
C ARG A 76 -0.68 25.54 10.61
N GLN A 77 -1.27 24.66 9.83
CA GLN A 77 -2.53 24.00 10.13
C GLN A 77 -2.58 22.67 9.40
N VAL A 78 -3.12 21.64 10.05
CA VAL A 78 -3.29 20.30 9.52
C VAL A 78 -4.78 19.96 9.47
N TYR A 79 -5.21 19.38 8.36
CA TYR A 79 -6.54 18.84 8.18
C TYR A 79 -6.40 17.34 7.90
N LEU A 80 -7.04 16.52 8.70
CA LEU A 80 -7.13 15.09 8.44
C LEU A 80 -8.38 14.82 7.56
N ILE A 81 -8.21 13.99 6.56
CA ILE A 81 -9.26 13.59 5.63
C ILE A 81 -9.28 12.07 5.60
N ASP A 82 -10.45 11.46 5.80
CA ASP A 82 -10.59 10.01 5.66
C ASP A 82 -10.26 9.58 4.22
N GLU A 83 -9.38 8.58 4.06
CA GLU A 83 -8.95 8.07 2.75
C GLU A 83 -10.12 7.71 1.81
N PRO A 84 -11.20 7.02 2.26
CA PRO A 84 -12.35 6.73 1.40
C PRO A 84 -13.08 7.98 0.91
N ILE A 85 -13.10 9.05 1.70
CA ILE A 85 -13.71 10.33 1.27
C ILE A 85 -12.85 10.96 0.16
N ALA A 86 -11.53 10.98 0.37
CA ALA A 86 -10.59 11.50 -0.63
C ALA A 86 -10.66 10.67 -1.93
N ALA A 87 -10.73 9.34 -1.81
CA ALA A 87 -10.87 8.42 -2.95
C ALA A 87 -12.16 8.65 -3.73
N ALA A 88 -13.29 8.83 -3.03
CA ALA A 88 -14.58 9.14 -3.65
C ALA A 88 -14.53 10.45 -4.44
N LEU A 89 -14.01 11.50 -3.82
CA LEU A 89 -13.88 12.82 -4.44
C LEU A 89 -12.93 12.77 -5.67
N GLY A 90 -11.79 12.09 -5.52
CA GLY A 90 -10.81 11.91 -6.59
C GLY A 90 -11.35 11.11 -7.78
N SER A 91 -12.27 10.18 -7.53
CA SER A 91 -12.96 9.40 -8.57
C SER A 91 -14.17 10.13 -9.18
N GLY A 92 -14.49 11.34 -8.74
CA GLY A 92 -15.63 12.11 -9.22
C GLY A 92 -16.99 11.57 -8.73
N ILE A 93 -17.00 10.79 -7.66
CA ILE A 93 -18.23 10.26 -7.07
C ILE A 93 -18.88 11.35 -6.21
N ASP A 94 -20.12 11.68 -6.54
CA ASP A 94 -20.92 12.61 -5.70
C ASP A 94 -21.40 11.88 -4.46
N ILE A 95 -20.83 12.26 -3.31
CA ILE A 95 -21.19 11.72 -2.00
C ILE A 95 -22.23 12.58 -1.27
N THR A 96 -22.66 13.70 -1.85
CA THR A 96 -23.62 14.62 -1.22
C THR A 96 -25.06 14.11 -1.28
N GLN A 97 -25.32 13.17 -2.18
CA GLN A 97 -26.62 12.56 -2.37
C GLN A 97 -26.98 11.63 -1.19
N PRO A 98 -28.28 11.40 -0.95
CA PRO A 98 -28.74 10.48 0.11
C PRO A 98 -28.48 9.00 -0.21
N ASP A 99 -28.05 8.71 -1.43
CA ASP A 99 -27.69 7.35 -1.84
C ASP A 99 -26.42 6.88 -1.12
N GLY A 100 -26.42 5.64 -0.62
CA GLY A 100 -25.22 5.02 -0.08
C GLY A 100 -24.22 4.71 -1.19
N ARG A 101 -23.04 5.30 -1.13
CA ARG A 101 -21.92 5.01 -2.05
C ARG A 101 -20.87 4.18 -1.32
N MET A 102 -20.64 2.96 -1.78
CA MET A 102 -19.60 2.10 -1.23
C MET A 102 -18.27 2.36 -1.94
N ILE A 103 -17.26 2.64 -1.16
CA ILE A 103 -15.88 2.82 -1.62
C ILE A 103 -15.03 1.72 -1.01
N ILE A 104 -14.21 1.09 -1.84
CA ILE A 104 -13.20 0.12 -1.42
C ILE A 104 -11.87 0.65 -1.92
N ASP A 105 -11.01 1.06 -1.01
CA ASP A 105 -9.66 1.56 -1.29
C ASP A 105 -8.64 0.51 -0.87
N ILE A 106 -7.96 -0.09 -1.85
CA ILE A 106 -6.97 -1.15 -1.63
C ILE A 106 -5.58 -0.56 -1.83
N GLY A 107 -4.95 -0.23 -0.72
CA GLY A 107 -3.60 0.34 -0.69
C GLY A 107 -2.49 -0.71 -0.73
N GLY A 108 -1.32 -0.33 -0.20
CA GLY A 108 -0.20 -1.26 0.00
C GLY A 108 -0.30 -2.07 1.28
N GLY A 109 -0.66 -1.44 2.39
CA GLY A 109 -0.71 -2.04 3.74
C GLY A 109 -2.13 -2.29 4.26
N THR A 110 -3.11 -1.46 3.85
CA THR A 110 -4.50 -1.51 4.32
C THR A 110 -5.48 -1.54 3.15
N THR A 111 -6.64 -2.14 3.40
CA THR A 111 -7.83 -2.03 2.58
C THR A 111 -8.91 -1.35 3.41
N ASP A 112 -9.32 -0.16 2.97
CA ASP A 112 -10.35 0.65 3.61
C ASP A 112 -11.67 0.52 2.86
N ILE A 113 -12.72 0.14 3.58
CA ILE A 113 -14.06 -0.05 3.04
C ILE A 113 -15.00 0.92 3.77
N ALA A 114 -15.68 1.77 3.03
CA ALA A 114 -16.61 2.72 3.60
C ALA A 114 -17.89 2.87 2.79
N VAL A 115 -18.98 3.11 3.48
CA VAL A 115 -20.24 3.59 2.90
C VAL A 115 -20.36 5.07 3.22
N LEU A 116 -20.47 5.88 2.17
CA LEU A 116 -20.56 7.34 2.22
C LEU A 116 -21.97 7.77 1.78
N SER A 117 -22.53 8.78 2.45
CA SER A 117 -23.82 9.39 2.10
C SER A 117 -23.91 10.77 2.73
N LEU A 118 -24.62 11.71 2.10
CA LEU A 118 -24.86 13.07 2.59
C LEU A 118 -23.56 13.81 2.99
N GLY A 119 -22.50 13.62 2.20
CA GLY A 119 -21.20 14.24 2.42
C GLY A 119 -20.37 13.65 3.56
N GLY A 120 -20.82 12.56 4.19
CA GLY A 120 -20.15 11.97 5.35
C GLY A 120 -20.01 10.45 5.28
N LYS A 121 -19.26 9.92 6.24
CA LYS A 121 -19.03 8.50 6.45
C LYS A 121 -20.17 7.92 7.31
N VAL A 122 -20.93 6.98 6.74
CA VAL A 122 -22.01 6.26 7.44
C VAL A 122 -21.45 5.09 8.23
N LYS A 123 -20.59 4.29 7.58
CA LYS A 123 -19.88 3.16 8.18
C LYS A 123 -18.55 2.96 7.47
N ALA A 124 -17.54 2.58 8.21
CA ALA A 124 -16.26 2.19 7.63
C ALA A 124 -15.63 1.06 8.43
N THR A 125 -14.78 0.32 7.74
CA THR A 125 -13.90 -0.69 8.32
C THR A 125 -12.57 -0.65 7.58
N SER A 126 -11.51 -1.06 8.25
CA SER A 126 -10.17 -1.19 7.67
C SER A 126 -9.63 -2.57 7.97
N VAL A 127 -9.10 -3.22 6.94
CA VAL A 127 -8.46 -4.53 7.03
C VAL A 127 -6.98 -4.38 6.72
N ARG A 128 -6.12 -4.96 7.57
CA ARG A 128 -4.66 -4.94 7.37
C ARG A 128 -4.21 -6.05 6.41
N VAL A 129 -4.89 -6.12 5.27
CA VAL A 129 -4.54 -6.99 4.13
C VAL A 129 -4.65 -6.16 2.87
N ALA A 130 -3.56 -6.01 2.14
CA ALA A 130 -3.50 -5.22 0.92
C ALA A 130 -2.31 -5.64 0.04
N GLY A 131 -1.95 -4.84 -0.95
CA GLY A 131 -1.00 -5.18 -2.01
C GLY A 131 0.33 -5.77 -1.56
N ASN A 132 0.90 -5.30 -0.44
CA ASN A 132 2.18 -5.82 0.08
C ASN A 132 2.04 -7.25 0.63
N HIS A 133 0.90 -7.58 1.22
CA HIS A 133 0.64 -8.92 1.74
C HIS A 133 0.54 -9.94 0.61
N TYR A 134 -0.06 -9.56 -0.54
CA TYR A 134 -0.04 -10.40 -1.74
C TYR A 134 1.38 -10.63 -2.25
N ASP A 135 2.23 -9.60 -2.25
CA ASP A 135 3.64 -9.76 -2.66
C ASP A 135 4.38 -10.72 -1.73
N GLU A 136 4.16 -10.62 -0.42
CA GLU A 136 4.77 -11.52 0.57
C GLU A 136 4.32 -12.97 0.41
N GLU A 137 3.03 -13.20 0.21
CA GLU A 137 2.52 -14.56 -0.01
C GLU A 137 3.00 -15.15 -1.33
N ILE A 138 3.09 -14.36 -2.40
CA ILE A 138 3.71 -14.80 -3.67
C ILE A 138 5.17 -15.15 -3.46
N LEU A 139 5.93 -14.36 -2.71
CA LEU A 139 7.34 -14.66 -2.35
C LEU A 139 7.45 -16.01 -1.64
N LYS A 140 6.62 -16.25 -0.63
CA LYS A 140 6.58 -17.50 0.12
C LYS A 140 6.20 -18.68 -0.76
N HIS A 141 5.17 -18.52 -1.59
CA HIS A 141 4.69 -19.56 -2.48
C HIS A 141 5.75 -19.97 -3.51
N VAL A 142 6.36 -19.01 -4.21
CA VAL A 142 7.43 -19.26 -5.18
C VAL A 142 8.63 -19.90 -4.52
N ARG A 143 9.00 -19.47 -3.32
CA ARG A 143 10.09 -20.08 -2.53
C ARG A 143 9.79 -21.55 -2.21
N ASN A 144 8.59 -21.85 -1.77
CA ASN A 144 8.19 -23.20 -1.35
C ASN A 144 8.03 -24.13 -2.55
N LYS A 145 7.35 -23.68 -3.60
CA LYS A 145 7.04 -24.50 -4.77
C LYS A 145 8.25 -24.78 -5.66
N TYR A 146 9.08 -23.75 -5.90
CA TYR A 146 10.17 -23.83 -6.88
C TYR A 146 11.56 -23.85 -6.24
N SER A 147 11.65 -23.75 -4.92
CA SER A 147 12.93 -23.59 -4.18
C SER A 147 13.80 -22.47 -4.72
N ILE A 148 13.17 -21.33 -5.04
CA ILE A 148 13.83 -20.14 -5.61
C ILE A 148 13.58 -18.93 -4.71
N ALA A 149 14.63 -18.14 -4.48
CA ALA A 149 14.53 -16.81 -3.90
C ALA A 149 14.37 -15.77 -5.01
N ILE A 150 13.30 -14.98 -4.95
CA ILE A 150 13.05 -13.83 -5.83
C ILE A 150 12.98 -12.55 -5.01
N GLY A 151 13.16 -11.41 -5.68
CA GLY A 151 13.01 -10.09 -5.04
C GLY A 151 11.56 -9.63 -5.00
N GLN A 152 11.27 -8.68 -4.09
CA GLN A 152 9.93 -8.10 -3.91
C GLN A 152 9.35 -7.48 -5.19
N ARG A 153 10.20 -6.84 -6.00
CA ARG A 153 9.80 -6.32 -7.31
C ARG A 153 9.30 -7.41 -8.26
N THR A 154 9.93 -8.59 -8.24
CA THR A 154 9.51 -9.71 -9.08
C THR A 154 8.15 -10.25 -8.61
N ALA A 155 7.93 -10.33 -7.29
CA ALA A 155 6.64 -10.71 -6.73
C ALA A 155 5.54 -9.71 -7.12
N GLU A 156 5.80 -8.41 -7.02
CA GLU A 156 4.88 -7.38 -7.46
C GLU A 156 4.55 -7.48 -8.97
N GLN A 157 5.53 -7.81 -9.81
CA GLN A 157 5.30 -8.04 -11.23
C GLN A 157 4.45 -9.29 -11.47
N LEU A 158 4.69 -10.37 -10.74
CA LEU A 158 3.85 -11.57 -10.79
C LEU A 158 2.41 -11.26 -10.39
N LYS A 159 2.21 -10.52 -9.29
CA LYS A 159 0.90 -10.06 -8.86
C LYS A 159 0.16 -9.28 -9.95
N LYS A 160 0.83 -8.34 -10.59
CA LYS A 160 0.22 -7.44 -11.59
C LYS A 160 -0.08 -8.12 -12.93
N ASN A 161 0.77 -9.05 -13.35
CA ASN A 161 0.72 -9.60 -14.70
C ASN A 161 0.17 -11.03 -14.79
N VAL A 162 0.25 -11.79 -13.70
CA VAL A 162 -0.05 -13.24 -13.71
C VAL A 162 -1.15 -13.60 -12.72
N ALA A 163 -1.20 -12.94 -11.56
CA ALA A 163 -2.24 -13.21 -10.57
C ALA A 163 -3.61 -12.75 -11.06
N CYS A 164 -4.63 -13.55 -10.83
CA CYS A 164 -6.00 -13.18 -11.13
C CYS A 164 -6.97 -13.75 -10.09
N CYS A 165 -8.17 -13.14 -10.03
CA CYS A 165 -9.28 -13.71 -9.29
C CYS A 165 -9.84 -14.94 -10.03
N PRO A 166 -10.19 -16.03 -9.31
CA PRO A 166 -10.64 -17.30 -9.87
C PRO A 166 -11.87 -17.25 -10.76
N GLN A 167 -12.68 -16.22 -10.61
CA GLN A 167 -13.90 -16.05 -11.42
C GLN A 167 -13.62 -15.65 -12.88
N LYS A 168 -12.37 -15.30 -13.23
CA LYS A 168 -11.90 -15.15 -14.62
C LYS A 168 -11.33 -16.47 -15.11
N ALA A 169 -12.21 -17.39 -15.47
CA ALA A 169 -11.85 -18.75 -15.94
C ALA A 169 -10.94 -18.76 -17.18
N ASP A 170 -10.96 -17.70 -17.98
CA ASP A 170 -10.19 -17.59 -19.24
C ASP A 170 -8.83 -16.91 -19.08
N PHE A 171 -8.47 -16.44 -17.88
CA PHE A 171 -7.20 -15.79 -17.64
C PHE A 171 -6.13 -16.83 -17.30
N ASN A 172 -5.24 -17.11 -18.25
CA ASN A 172 -4.14 -18.05 -18.09
C ASN A 172 -2.84 -17.45 -18.63
N GLU A 173 -2.26 -16.59 -17.84
CA GLU A 173 -1.00 -15.92 -18.15
C GLU A 173 0.18 -16.69 -17.56
N THR A 174 1.35 -16.51 -18.18
CA THR A 174 2.60 -17.11 -17.71
C THR A 174 3.71 -16.10 -17.82
N MET A 175 4.55 -16.02 -16.78
CA MET A 175 5.70 -15.12 -16.75
C MET A 175 6.98 -15.86 -16.39
N GLU A 176 8.02 -15.70 -17.21
CA GLU A 176 9.38 -16.13 -16.85
C GLU A 176 9.97 -15.22 -15.80
N ILE A 177 10.35 -15.77 -14.67
CA ILE A 177 11.04 -15.08 -13.58
C ILE A 177 12.48 -15.56 -13.44
N LYS A 178 13.34 -14.66 -12.96
CA LYS A 178 14.72 -14.96 -12.60
C LYS A 178 14.88 -14.90 -11.09
N GLY A 179 15.50 -15.91 -10.52
CA GLY A 179 15.78 -15.97 -9.10
C GLY A 179 17.06 -16.73 -8.80
N ARG A 180 17.37 -16.87 -7.51
CA ARG A 180 18.49 -17.66 -7.01
C ARG A 180 17.95 -19.00 -6.51
N SER A 181 18.45 -20.09 -7.04
CA SER A 181 18.13 -21.41 -6.53
C SER A 181 18.59 -21.57 -5.07
N LEU A 182 17.70 -21.99 -4.21
CA LEU A 182 18.01 -22.27 -2.79
C LEU A 182 18.80 -23.58 -2.63
N LEU A 183 18.74 -24.47 -3.62
CA LEU A 183 19.43 -25.75 -3.59
C LEU A 183 20.90 -25.61 -4.06
N THR A 184 21.12 -24.87 -5.14
CA THR A 184 22.46 -24.76 -5.77
C THR A 184 23.13 -23.42 -5.55
N GLY A 185 22.38 -22.39 -5.11
CA GLY A 185 22.86 -21.02 -4.99
C GLY A 185 23.04 -20.28 -6.32
N LEU A 186 22.81 -20.92 -7.45
CA LEU A 186 23.01 -20.38 -8.79
C LEU A 186 21.76 -19.63 -9.30
N PRO A 187 21.93 -18.67 -10.23
CA PRO A 187 20.82 -18.06 -10.93
C PRO A 187 20.04 -19.10 -11.74
N ILE A 188 18.72 -19.04 -11.66
CA ILE A 188 17.81 -19.93 -12.39
C ILE A 188 16.62 -19.13 -12.94
N ARG A 189 15.99 -19.64 -13.99
CA ARG A 189 14.76 -19.13 -14.57
C ARG A 189 13.65 -20.16 -14.43
N VAL A 190 12.45 -19.68 -14.14
CA VAL A 190 11.25 -20.49 -13.99
C VAL A 190 10.06 -19.77 -14.57
N ASN A 191 9.16 -20.50 -15.19
CA ASN A 191 7.85 -20.00 -15.60
C ASN A 191 6.85 -20.18 -14.47
N VAL A 192 6.17 -19.10 -14.11
CA VAL A 192 5.09 -19.07 -13.11
C VAL A 192 3.80 -18.74 -13.84
N SER A 193 2.79 -19.57 -13.67
CA SER A 193 1.48 -19.42 -14.30
C SER A 193 0.43 -18.86 -13.33
N THR A 194 -0.69 -18.42 -13.89
CA THR A 194 -1.86 -18.01 -13.12
C THR A 194 -2.33 -19.08 -12.14
N SER A 195 -2.35 -20.34 -12.58
CA SER A 195 -2.76 -21.46 -11.71
C SER A 195 -1.84 -21.67 -10.52
N ASP A 196 -0.56 -21.29 -10.64
CA ASP A 196 0.40 -21.36 -9.54
C ASP A 196 0.13 -20.32 -8.45
N LEU A 197 -0.42 -19.17 -8.83
CA LEU A 197 -0.67 -18.06 -7.91
C LEU A 197 -2.12 -18.04 -7.39
N TYR A 198 -2.95 -18.96 -7.83
CA TYR A 198 -4.35 -19.00 -7.43
C TYR A 198 -4.54 -19.11 -5.92
N GLU A 199 -3.92 -20.12 -5.31
CA GLU A 199 -4.08 -20.42 -3.88
C GLU A 199 -3.61 -19.25 -2.97
N PRO A 200 -2.38 -18.72 -3.13
CA PRO A 200 -1.92 -17.61 -2.28
C PRO A 200 -2.74 -16.33 -2.46
N VAL A 201 -3.28 -16.07 -3.64
CA VAL A 201 -4.12 -14.89 -3.90
C VAL A 201 -5.51 -15.06 -3.28
N MET A 202 -6.10 -16.25 -3.40
CA MET A 202 -7.43 -16.55 -2.84
C MET A 202 -7.47 -16.40 -1.33
N MET A 203 -6.51 -16.99 -0.62
CA MET A 203 -6.43 -16.92 0.84
C MET A 203 -6.47 -15.49 1.39
N LEU A 204 -5.87 -14.53 0.68
CA LEU A 204 -5.89 -13.13 1.08
C LEU A 204 -7.16 -12.41 0.63
N SER A 205 -7.67 -12.74 -0.57
CA SER A 205 -8.91 -12.13 -1.08
C SER A 205 -10.12 -12.46 -0.21
N GLU A 206 -10.20 -13.65 0.34
CA GLU A 206 -11.25 -14.07 1.29
C GLU A 206 -11.20 -13.29 2.63
N GLN A 207 -10.09 -12.65 2.96
CA GLN A 207 -9.99 -11.81 4.17
C GLN A 207 -10.50 -10.39 3.94
N ILE A 208 -10.64 -9.98 2.69
CA ILE A 208 -11.13 -8.66 2.30
C ILE A 208 -12.64 -8.69 2.05
N GLY A 209 -13.18 -9.79 1.52
CA GLY A 209 -14.59 -10.01 1.21
C GLY A 209 -15.35 -10.68 2.31
#